data_4bd29ec1ef1cffa79cad0d11ac05bb51
#
_entry.id   4bd29ec1ef1cffa79cad0d11ac05bb51
#
_cell.length_a   1.000
_cell.length_b   1.000
_cell.length_c   1.000
_cell.angle_alpha   90.00
_cell.angle_beta   90.00
_cell.angle_gamma   90.00
#
_symmetry.space_group_name_H-M   'P 1'
#
loop_
_entity.id
_entity.type
_entity.pdbx_description
1 polymer ?
#
loop_
_entity_poly.entity_id
_entity_poly.type
_entity_poly.pdbx_seq_one_letter_code
_entity_poly.pdbx_strand_id
1 'polypeptide(L)'
;MFVSVVLDPGSMDSAKALAKLLQQYGFNKSQRACWESSQITEDVFAKLKVDVDRVTDFYDSIRIYQFPLQGMFAITELKQKKWRRCLIRP
;
A
#
# COMPACT_ATOMS: atom_id res chain seq x y z
N MET A 1 0.89 13.24 2.75
CA MET A 1 2.07 12.70 2.06
C MET A 1 1.66 11.96 0.81
N PHE A 2 2.59 11.82 -0.11
CA PHE A 2 2.38 11.01 -1.29
C PHE A 2 2.57 9.53 -0.97
N VAL A 3 1.66 8.68 -1.44
CA VAL A 3 1.72 7.23 -1.25
C VAL A 3 1.48 6.55 -2.59
N SER A 4 2.39 5.66 -2.96
CA SER A 4 2.27 4.80 -4.14
C SER A 4 2.24 3.35 -3.70
N VAL A 5 1.18 2.63 -4.10
CA VAL A 5 0.96 1.23 -3.73
C VAL A 5 1.10 0.38 -4.99
N VAL A 6 2.02 -0.58 -4.93
CA VAL A 6 2.25 -1.51 -6.04
C VAL A 6 1.80 -2.90 -5.59
N LEU A 7 0.90 -3.50 -6.36
CA LEU A 7 0.24 -4.75 -6.03
C LEU A 7 0.81 -5.92 -6.83
N ASP A 8 1.03 -7.03 -6.14
CA ASP A 8 1.32 -8.31 -6.75
C ASP A 8 0.44 -9.37 -6.07
N PRO A 9 -0.86 -9.40 -6.43
CA PRO A 9 -1.83 -10.29 -5.77
C PRO A 9 -1.64 -11.73 -6.21
N GLY A 10 -1.87 -12.66 -5.28
CA GLY A 10 -1.76 -14.09 -5.54
C GLY A 10 -3.01 -14.71 -6.16
N SER A 11 -4.12 -13.95 -6.24
CA SER A 11 -5.38 -14.43 -6.81
C SER A 11 -6.19 -13.27 -7.38
N MET A 12 -7.17 -13.60 -8.21
CA MET A 12 -8.12 -12.60 -8.73
C MET A 12 -9.00 -12.01 -7.63
N ASP A 13 -9.36 -12.81 -6.63
CA ASP A 13 -10.17 -12.34 -5.51
C ASP A 13 -9.40 -11.30 -4.68
N SER A 14 -8.13 -11.56 -4.37
CA SER A 14 -7.27 -10.58 -3.70
C SER A 14 -7.10 -9.32 -4.52
N ALA A 15 -6.89 -9.47 -5.83
CA ALA A 15 -6.73 -8.31 -6.73
C ALA A 15 -7.95 -7.41 -6.69
N LYS A 16 -9.15 -7.99 -6.76
CA LYS A 16 -10.40 -7.22 -6.72
C LYS A 16 -10.63 -6.57 -5.37
N ALA A 17 -10.38 -7.29 -4.29
CA ALA A 17 -10.54 -6.76 -2.93
C ALA A 17 -9.60 -5.58 -2.67
N LEU A 18 -8.35 -5.70 -3.09
CA LEU A 18 -7.35 -4.64 -2.93
C LEU A 18 -7.71 -3.41 -3.78
N ALA A 19 -8.12 -3.60 -5.03
CA ALA A 19 -8.51 -2.50 -5.89
C ALA A 19 -9.69 -1.72 -5.29
N LYS A 20 -10.71 -2.44 -4.82
CA LYS A 20 -11.88 -1.83 -4.18
C LYS A 20 -11.48 -1.05 -2.93
N LEU A 21 -10.62 -1.63 -2.10
CA LEU A 21 -10.15 -0.99 -0.89
C LEU A 21 -9.38 0.31 -1.19
N LEU A 22 -8.47 0.27 -2.15
CA LEU A 22 -7.70 1.45 -2.52
C LEU A 22 -8.59 2.56 -3.10
N GLN A 23 -9.62 2.20 -3.88
CA GLN A 23 -10.60 3.17 -4.34
C GLN A 23 -11.35 3.82 -3.18
N GLN A 24 -11.73 3.04 -2.17
CA GLN A 24 -12.42 3.56 -0.99
C GLN A 24 -11.54 4.54 -0.20
N TYR A 25 -10.22 4.37 -0.24
CA TYR A 25 -9.26 5.27 0.40
C TYR A 25 -8.90 6.48 -0.47
N GLY A 26 -9.50 6.60 -1.65
CA GLY A 26 -9.27 7.74 -2.53
C GLY A 26 -8.02 7.62 -3.41
N PHE A 27 -7.45 6.44 -3.54
CA PHE A 27 -6.33 6.22 -4.45
C PHE A 27 -6.80 6.20 -5.90
N ASN A 28 -5.95 6.69 -6.78
CA ASN A 28 -6.17 6.66 -8.23
C ASN A 28 -5.23 5.63 -8.85
N LYS A 29 -5.77 4.81 -9.74
CA LYS A 29 -4.97 3.82 -10.46
C LYS A 29 -4.14 4.52 -11.53
N SER A 30 -2.82 4.49 -11.38
CA SER A 30 -1.89 5.11 -12.33
C SER A 30 -1.44 4.14 -13.41
N GLN A 31 -1.30 2.86 -13.07
CA GLN A 31 -0.96 1.79 -13.99
C GLN A 31 -1.61 0.50 -13.49
N ARG A 32 -1.49 -0.59 -14.27
CA ARG A 32 -2.18 -1.85 -13.99
C ARG A 32 -2.06 -2.31 -12.54
N ALA A 33 -0.87 -2.22 -11.96
CA ALA A 33 -0.60 -2.71 -10.61
C ALA A 33 -0.29 -1.58 -9.63
N CYS A 34 -0.40 -0.32 -10.03
CA CYS A 34 0.06 0.82 -9.24
C CYS A 34 -1.08 1.79 -8.95
N TRP A 35 -1.21 2.18 -7.68
CA TRP A 35 -2.22 3.10 -7.18
C TRP A 35 -1.55 4.21 -6.39
N GLU A 36 -2.01 5.45 -6.56
CA GLU A 36 -1.36 6.62 -5.98
C GLU A 36 -2.36 7.56 -5.33
N SER A 37 -1.91 8.21 -4.25
CA SER A 37 -2.62 9.31 -3.61
C SER A 37 -1.62 10.29 -3.02
N SER A 38 -1.88 11.60 -3.17
CA SER A 38 -1.04 12.65 -2.60
C SER A 38 -1.58 13.20 -1.28
N GLN A 39 -2.70 12.68 -0.78
CA GLN A 39 -3.44 13.28 0.34
C GLN A 39 -3.59 12.33 1.53
N ILE A 40 -2.75 11.34 1.64
CA ILE A 40 -2.82 10.37 2.74
C ILE A 40 -2.08 10.93 3.96
N THR A 41 -2.75 10.92 5.12
CA THR A 41 -2.12 11.22 6.41
C THR A 41 -1.55 9.94 7.03
N GLU A 42 -0.68 10.10 8.05
CA GLU A 42 -0.14 8.93 8.75
C GLU A 42 -1.24 8.11 9.44
N ASP A 43 -2.24 8.78 10.01
CA ASP A 43 -3.36 8.08 10.67
C ASP A 43 -4.17 7.28 9.67
N VAL A 44 -4.46 7.85 8.51
CA VAL A 44 -5.18 7.15 7.44
C VAL A 44 -4.34 5.99 6.90
N PHE A 45 -3.03 6.19 6.78
CA PHE A 45 -2.13 5.13 6.32
C PHE A 45 -2.12 3.94 7.29
N ALA A 46 -2.14 4.20 8.61
CA ALA A 46 -2.20 3.13 9.60
C ALA A 46 -3.48 2.30 9.46
N LYS A 47 -4.62 2.96 9.22
CA LYS A 47 -5.89 2.27 8.95
C LYS A 47 -5.85 1.47 7.66
N LEU A 48 -5.26 2.03 6.62
CA LEU A 48 -5.11 1.35 5.34
C LEU A 48 -4.32 0.05 5.51
N LYS A 49 -3.23 0.07 6.28
CA LYS A 49 -2.43 -1.13 6.53
C LYS A 49 -3.26 -2.23 7.21
N VAL A 50 -4.07 -1.87 8.20
CA VAL A 50 -4.94 -2.83 8.87
C VAL A 50 -5.92 -3.46 7.89
N ASP A 51 -6.55 -2.65 7.05
CA ASP A 51 -7.53 -3.13 6.08
C ASP A 51 -6.87 -3.95 4.97
N VAL A 52 -5.69 -3.55 4.51
CA VAL A 52 -4.89 -4.33 3.54
C VAL A 52 -4.53 -5.69 4.12
N ASP A 53 -4.09 -5.73 5.37
CA ASP A 53 -3.76 -6.98 6.03
C ASP A 53 -4.98 -7.92 6.10
N ARG A 54 -6.14 -7.35 6.36
CA ARG A 54 -7.38 -8.12 6.49
C ARG A 54 -7.83 -8.79 5.19
N VAL A 55 -7.59 -8.15 4.04
CA VAL A 55 -8.06 -8.65 2.72
C VAL A 55 -7.00 -9.45 1.97
N THR A 56 -5.82 -9.65 2.55
CA THR A 56 -4.71 -10.36 1.91
C THR A 56 -4.43 -11.69 2.60
N ASP A 57 -3.75 -12.56 1.89
CA ASP A 57 -3.28 -13.85 2.42
C ASP A 57 -1.78 -14.02 2.17
N PHE A 58 -1.28 -15.20 2.47
CA PHE A 58 0.15 -15.53 2.36
C PHE A 58 0.72 -15.33 0.96
N TYR A 59 -0.10 -15.45 -0.08
CA TYR A 59 0.34 -15.41 -1.48
C TYR A 59 0.31 -14.01 -2.08
N ASP A 60 -0.19 -13.02 -1.35
CA ASP A 60 -0.24 -11.64 -1.82
C ASP A 60 1.03 -10.90 -1.41
N SER A 61 1.52 -10.06 -2.31
CA SER A 61 2.66 -9.18 -2.03
C SER A 61 2.30 -7.76 -2.40
N ILE A 62 2.61 -6.82 -1.50
CA ILE A 62 2.30 -5.40 -1.66
C ILE A 62 3.51 -4.59 -1.28
N ARG A 63 3.82 -3.58 -2.09
CA ARG A 63 4.91 -2.68 -1.81
C ARG A 63 4.38 -1.25 -1.83
N ILE A 64 4.68 -0.50 -0.76
CA ILE A 64 4.14 0.84 -0.58
C ILE A 64 5.28 1.82 -0.40
N TYR A 65 5.28 2.86 -1.23
CA TYR A 65 6.26 3.94 -1.18
C TYR A 65 5.60 5.18 -0.61
N GLN A 66 6.23 5.79 0.39
CA GLN A 66 5.71 6.98 1.07
C GLN A 66 6.76 8.09 1.08
N PHE A 67 6.32 9.31 0.76
CA PHE A 67 7.20 10.47 0.80
C PHE A 67 6.37 11.76 1.03
N PRO A 68 6.82 12.69 1.89
CA PRO A 68 7.85 12.52 2.91
C PRO A 68 7.26 11.91 4.18
N LEU A 69 8.05 11.08 4.87
CA LEU A 69 7.73 10.62 6.21
C LEU A 69 8.85 11.13 7.12
N GLN A 70 8.61 12.21 7.86
CA GLN A 70 9.63 12.87 8.69
C GLN A 70 10.89 13.22 7.88
N GLY A 71 10.69 13.70 6.65
CA GLY A 71 11.78 14.07 5.75
C GLY A 71 12.49 12.90 5.07
N MET A 72 12.02 11.68 5.28
CA MET A 72 12.61 10.47 4.72
C MET A 72 11.69 9.82 3.70
N PHE A 73 12.26 8.98 2.86
CA PHE A 73 11.54 8.11 1.96
C PHE A 73 11.29 6.78 2.68
N ALA A 74 10.04 6.36 2.77
CA ALA A 74 9.69 5.09 3.42
C ALA A 74 9.22 4.07 2.38
N ILE A 75 9.70 2.83 2.52
CA ILE A 75 9.23 1.70 1.74
C ILE A 75 8.66 0.70 2.73
N THR A 76 7.36 0.41 2.60
CA THR A 76 6.66 -0.56 3.43
C THR A 76 6.27 -1.74 2.54
N GLU A 77 6.54 -2.95 3.01
CA GLU A 77 6.25 -4.16 2.24
C GLU A 77 5.44 -5.13 3.08
N LEU A 78 4.40 -5.71 2.48
CA LEU A 78 3.70 -6.87 3.02
C LEU A 78 4.00 -8.06 2.11
N LYS A 79 4.62 -9.10 2.68
CA LYS A 79 4.94 -10.32 1.96
C LYS A 79 4.85 -11.51 2.89
N GLN A 80 4.16 -12.57 2.48
CA GLN A 80 3.94 -13.74 3.31
C GLN A 80 3.35 -13.38 4.69
N LYS A 81 2.39 -12.46 4.68
CA LYS A 81 1.71 -11.93 5.89
C LYS A 81 2.65 -11.24 6.88
N LYS A 82 3.82 -10.80 6.42
CA LYS A 82 4.78 -10.08 7.26
C LYS A 82 4.99 -8.68 6.73
N TRP A 83 4.92 -7.70 7.62
CA TRP A 83 5.19 -6.31 7.31
C TRP A 83 6.65 -5.98 7.59
N ARG A 84 7.27 -5.24 6.67
CA ARG A 84 8.62 -4.70 6.82
C ARG A 84 8.63 -3.25 6.37
N ARG A 85 9.49 -2.45 6.99
CA ARG A 85 9.65 -1.04 6.63
C ARG A 85 11.12 -0.71 6.52
N CYS A 86 11.47 0.02 5.46
CA CYS A 86 12.80 0.58 5.25
C CYS A 86 12.68 2.09 5.10
N LEU A 87 13.53 2.84 5.82
CA LEU A 87 13.59 4.30 5.73
C LEU A 87 14.87 4.68 5.02
N ILE A 88 14.76 5.55 4.01
CA ILE A 88 15.88 5.99 3.19
C ILE A 88 15.94 7.51 3.27
N ARG A 89 17.11 8.05 3.60
CA ARG A 89 17.35 9.48 3.56
C ARG A 89 17.62 9.88 2.12
N PRO A 90 16.92 10.94 1.65
CA PRO A 90 17.21 11.47 0.33
C PRO A 90 18.58 12.14 0.27
#